data_7db78752ba0e1675f4fe0bbbefc472f5
#
_entry.id   7db78752ba0e1675f4fe0bbbefc472f5
#
_cell.length_a   1.000
_cell.length_b   1.000
_cell.length_c   1.000
_cell.angle_alpha   90.00
_cell.angle_beta   90.00
_cell.angle_gamma   90.00
#
_symmetry.space_group_name_H-M   'P 1'
#
loop_
_entity.id
_entity.type
_entity.pdbx_description
1 polymer ?
#
loop_
_entity_poly.entity_id
_entity_poly.type
_entity_poly.pdbx_seq_one_letter_code
_entity_poly.pdbx_strand_id
1 'polypeptide(L)'
;PKWLFEGGAKVLEEIYLRQYYKKYLLNNDLKQSDNWSIKRVSKEPKLYEKYNTSPQKKGFDNNYSGSAFIVLALVNELKKNNISEEKAFELVFREFWIQRSKQPQGWNWQPSFQNTFGMTIPEFYERLSKYKRKDLKKILPSKTLKIQDIFS
;
A
#
# COMPACT_ATOMS: atom_id res chain seq x y z
N PRO A 1 -3.06 1.92 -9.74
CA PRO A 1 -4.38 1.92 -9.10
C PRO A 1 -4.44 2.94 -7.98
N LYS A 2 -5.62 3.41 -7.67
CA LYS A 2 -5.82 4.42 -6.63
C LYS A 2 -5.25 4.00 -5.28
N TRP A 3 -5.45 2.74 -4.87
CA TRP A 3 -4.96 2.28 -3.57
C TRP A 3 -3.43 2.39 -3.47
N LEU A 4 -2.72 2.21 -4.55
CA LEU A 4 -1.25 2.33 -4.53
C LEU A 4 -0.84 3.80 -4.39
N PHE A 5 -1.55 4.70 -5.06
CA PHE A 5 -1.30 6.14 -5.00
C PHE A 5 -1.66 6.72 -3.61
N GLU A 6 -2.90 6.54 -3.20
CA GLU A 6 -3.39 7.10 -1.93
C GLU A 6 -2.79 6.39 -0.71
N GLY A 7 -2.73 5.06 -0.78
CA GLY A 7 -2.14 4.27 0.29
C GLY A 7 -0.65 4.51 0.43
N GLY A 8 0.05 4.65 -0.69
CA GLY A 8 1.47 4.99 -0.69
C GLY A 8 1.73 6.34 -0.02
N ALA A 9 0.92 7.35 -0.35
CA ALA A 9 1.04 8.68 0.26
C ALA A 9 0.86 8.62 1.77
N LYS A 10 -0.14 7.88 2.24
CA LYS A 10 -0.40 7.74 3.68
C LYS A 10 0.71 6.99 4.41
N VAL A 11 1.24 5.94 3.81
CA VAL A 11 2.37 5.19 4.38
C VAL A 11 3.63 6.05 4.42
N LEU A 12 3.91 6.79 3.35
CA LEU A 12 5.06 7.68 3.30
C LEU A 12 4.98 8.78 4.34
N GLU A 13 3.79 9.36 4.54
CA GLU A 13 3.52 10.33 5.60
C GLU A 13 3.88 9.74 6.97
N GLU A 14 3.46 8.52 7.24
CA GLU A 14 3.78 7.85 8.51
C GLU A 14 5.28 7.69 8.71
N ILE A 15 6.01 7.25 7.68
CA ILE A 15 7.46 7.08 7.75
C ILE A 15 8.13 8.42 8.07
N TYR A 16 7.68 9.50 7.41
CA TYR A 16 8.17 10.86 7.65
C TYR A 16 7.88 11.32 9.09
N LEU A 17 6.65 11.14 9.56
CA LEU A 17 6.25 11.55 10.91
C LEU A 17 7.03 10.80 11.99
N ARG A 18 7.28 9.52 11.78
CA ARG A 18 8.10 8.72 12.70
C ARG A 18 9.52 9.23 12.77
N GLN A 19 10.13 9.50 11.62
CA GLN A 19 11.52 9.91 11.53
C GLN A 19 11.77 11.27 12.17
N TYR A 20 10.94 12.26 11.84
CA TYR A 20 11.20 13.65 12.20
C TYR A 20 10.44 14.13 13.43
N TYR A 21 9.32 13.51 13.77
CA TYR A 21 8.46 13.96 14.86
C TYR A 21 8.16 12.91 15.91
N LYS A 22 8.66 11.69 15.74
CA LYS A 22 8.38 10.56 16.63
C LYS A 22 6.88 10.28 16.79
N LYS A 23 6.10 10.54 15.76
CA LYS A 23 4.65 10.30 15.75
C LYS A 23 4.32 9.00 15.04
N TYR A 24 3.41 8.22 15.62
CA TYR A 24 3.03 6.88 15.17
C TYR A 24 1.50 6.83 15.08
N LEU A 25 0.94 7.26 13.95
CA LEU A 25 -0.50 7.43 13.78
C LEU A 25 -1.16 6.27 13.01
N LEU A 26 -0.43 5.64 12.10
CA LEU A 26 -1.01 4.69 11.16
C LEU A 26 -1.63 3.48 11.84
N ASN A 27 -1.03 2.94 12.89
CA ASN A 27 -1.57 1.80 13.62
C ASN A 27 -2.98 2.08 14.17
N ASN A 28 -3.16 3.26 14.78
CA ASN A 28 -4.47 3.66 15.30
C ASN A 28 -5.47 3.91 14.17
N ASP A 29 -5.02 4.58 13.09
CA ASP A 29 -5.86 4.83 11.93
C ASP A 29 -6.38 3.53 11.32
N LEU A 30 -5.53 2.51 11.22
CA LEU A 30 -5.93 1.21 10.69
C LEU A 30 -6.88 0.46 11.62
N LYS A 31 -6.77 0.65 12.94
CA LYS A 31 -7.63 -0.01 13.92
C LYS A 31 -8.99 0.64 14.09
N GLN A 32 -9.06 1.96 13.94
CA GLN A 32 -10.23 2.77 14.33
C GLN A 32 -11.13 3.15 13.16
N SER A 33 -10.85 2.64 11.97
CA SER A 33 -11.65 3.00 10.81
C SER A 33 -13.01 2.30 10.84
N ASP A 34 -14.09 3.08 11.04
CA ASP A 34 -15.46 2.57 11.11
C ASP A 34 -16.04 2.27 9.73
N ASN A 35 -15.48 2.85 8.66
CA ASN A 35 -16.04 2.77 7.32
C ASN A 35 -15.36 1.73 6.43
N TRP A 36 -14.41 0.98 6.97
CA TRP A 36 -13.78 -0.13 6.28
C TRP A 36 -13.41 -1.23 7.26
N SER A 37 -13.17 -2.42 6.76
CA SER A 37 -12.62 -3.50 7.57
C SER A 37 -11.59 -4.25 6.74
N ILE A 38 -10.61 -4.83 7.41
CA ILE A 38 -9.59 -5.66 6.76
C ILE A 38 -10.26 -6.76 5.95
N LYS A 39 -11.31 -7.36 6.50
CA LYS A 39 -12.06 -8.40 5.81
C LYS A 39 -12.63 -7.92 4.47
N ARG A 40 -13.18 -6.70 4.44
CA ARG A 40 -13.73 -6.14 3.21
C ARG A 40 -12.63 -5.78 2.22
N VAL A 41 -11.61 -5.08 2.70
CA VAL A 41 -10.48 -4.66 1.86
C VAL A 41 -9.79 -5.87 1.24
N SER A 42 -9.54 -6.91 2.05
CA SER A 42 -8.85 -8.11 1.57
C SER A 42 -9.67 -8.91 0.56
N LYS A 43 -11.00 -8.87 0.66
CA LYS A 43 -11.87 -9.61 -0.27
C LYS A 43 -12.24 -8.83 -1.51
N GLU A 44 -12.29 -7.50 -1.42
CA GLU A 44 -12.77 -6.64 -2.50
C GLU A 44 -11.77 -5.51 -2.82
N PRO A 45 -10.47 -5.85 -3.04
CA PRO A 45 -9.47 -4.80 -3.29
C PRO A 45 -9.73 -4.01 -4.57
N LYS A 46 -10.46 -4.59 -5.53
CA LYS A 46 -10.81 -3.90 -6.78
C LYS A 46 -11.59 -2.61 -6.54
N LEU A 47 -12.36 -2.54 -5.44
CA LEU A 47 -13.10 -1.33 -5.09
C LEU A 47 -12.15 -0.15 -4.78
N TYR A 48 -10.91 -0.42 -4.48
CA TYR A 48 -9.89 0.58 -4.15
C TYR A 48 -8.99 0.93 -5.34
N GLU A 49 -9.28 0.40 -6.53
CA GLU A 49 -8.50 0.71 -7.74
C GLU A 49 -8.87 2.05 -8.37
N LYS A 50 -10.12 2.51 -8.22
CA LYS A 50 -10.65 3.70 -8.87
C LYS A 50 -11.22 4.68 -7.86
N TYR A 51 -11.21 5.97 -8.22
CA TYR A 51 -11.69 7.03 -7.34
C TYR A 51 -13.21 7.04 -7.14
N ASN A 52 -13.98 6.70 -8.14
CA ASN A 52 -15.44 6.83 -8.13
C ASN A 52 -16.17 5.50 -7.96
N THR A 53 -15.84 4.74 -6.92
CA THR A 53 -16.46 3.46 -6.66
C THR A 53 -17.50 3.55 -5.55
N SER A 54 -18.39 2.57 -5.48
CA SER A 54 -19.52 2.55 -4.57
C SER A 54 -19.21 2.75 -3.08
N PRO A 55 -18.03 2.37 -2.55
CA PRO A 55 -17.71 2.65 -1.15
C PRO A 55 -17.74 4.14 -0.81
N GLN A 56 -17.73 5.00 -1.82
CA GLN A 56 -17.69 6.45 -1.64
C GLN A 56 -18.96 7.07 -1.13
N LYS A 57 -20.04 6.34 -1.10
CA LYS A 57 -21.35 6.91 -0.76
C LYS A 57 -21.56 7.18 0.72
N LYS A 58 -20.72 6.65 1.60
CA LYS A 58 -20.84 6.88 3.04
C LYS A 58 -19.48 6.86 3.70
N GLY A 59 -19.07 8.02 4.25
CA GLY A 59 -17.87 8.09 5.08
C GLY A 59 -16.60 7.66 4.40
N PHE A 60 -16.46 8.03 3.18
CA PHE A 60 -15.42 7.55 2.28
C PHE A 60 -14.01 7.96 2.66
N ASP A 61 -13.88 8.86 3.61
CA ASP A 61 -12.60 9.38 4.08
C ASP A 61 -11.64 8.28 4.57
N ASN A 62 -12.19 7.12 4.91
CA ASN A 62 -11.39 5.98 5.37
C ASN A 62 -10.81 5.12 4.26
N ASN A 63 -11.05 5.51 3.02
CA ASN A 63 -10.42 4.85 1.89
C ASN A 63 -8.89 4.94 1.93
N TYR A 64 -8.36 5.99 2.53
CA TYR A 64 -6.92 6.14 2.71
C TYR A 64 -6.35 5.05 3.62
N SER A 65 -7.02 4.71 4.70
CA SER A 65 -6.59 3.66 5.62
C SER A 65 -6.64 2.28 4.95
N GLY A 66 -7.74 1.99 4.25
CA GLY A 66 -7.84 0.74 3.49
C GLY A 66 -6.77 0.62 2.41
N SER A 67 -6.53 1.71 1.68
CA SER A 67 -5.48 1.76 0.67
C SER A 67 -4.09 1.59 1.27
N ALA A 68 -3.82 2.22 2.42
CA ALA A 68 -2.55 2.04 3.14
C ALA A 68 -2.34 0.59 3.56
N PHE A 69 -3.40 -0.07 4.02
CA PHE A 69 -3.34 -1.50 4.36
C PHE A 69 -2.92 -2.34 3.15
N ILE A 70 -3.48 -2.09 1.97
CA ILE A 70 -3.12 -2.83 0.76
C ILE A 70 -1.63 -2.62 0.43
N VAL A 71 -1.13 -1.39 0.52
CA VAL A 71 0.29 -1.08 0.26
C VAL A 71 1.19 -1.81 1.26
N LEU A 72 0.84 -1.80 2.53
CA LEU A 72 1.64 -2.50 3.56
C LEU A 72 1.63 -4.01 3.33
N ALA A 73 0.50 -4.57 2.91
CA ALA A 73 0.42 -5.98 2.56
C ALA A 73 1.32 -6.31 1.36
N LEU A 74 1.35 -5.44 0.35
CA LEU A 74 2.23 -5.61 -0.81
C LEU A 74 3.71 -5.62 -0.37
N VAL A 75 4.11 -4.66 0.45
CA VAL A 75 5.48 -4.63 0.99
C VAL A 75 5.78 -5.93 1.75
N ASN A 76 4.84 -6.39 2.55
CA ASN A 76 5.02 -7.64 3.31
C ASN A 76 5.19 -8.86 2.39
N GLU A 77 4.44 -8.93 1.29
CA GLU A 77 4.61 -10.01 0.32
C GLU A 77 5.98 -9.95 -0.38
N LEU A 78 6.47 -8.76 -0.68
CA LEU A 78 7.81 -8.58 -1.23
C LEU A 78 8.88 -9.04 -0.25
N LYS A 79 8.73 -8.74 1.03
CA LYS A 79 9.65 -9.19 2.08
C LYS A 79 9.69 -10.71 2.21
N LYS A 80 8.57 -11.39 2.01
CA LYS A 80 8.52 -12.85 2.01
C LYS A 80 9.36 -13.47 0.87
N ASN A 81 9.60 -12.71 -0.19
CA ASN A 81 10.44 -13.11 -1.31
C ASN A 81 11.90 -12.68 -1.15
N ASN A 82 12.36 -12.51 0.09
CA ASN A 82 13.74 -12.13 0.44
C ASN A 82 14.16 -10.74 -0.05
N ILE A 83 13.19 -9.86 -0.25
CA ILE A 83 13.45 -8.45 -0.56
C ILE A 83 13.50 -7.68 0.76
N SER A 84 14.52 -6.83 0.97
CA SER A 84 14.61 -6.03 2.18
C SER A 84 13.44 -5.03 2.26
N GLU A 85 13.15 -4.56 3.46
CA GLU A 85 12.10 -3.55 3.65
C GLU A 85 12.39 -2.29 2.85
N GLU A 86 13.63 -1.79 2.89
CA GLU A 86 14.04 -0.60 2.15
C GLU A 86 13.84 -0.80 0.65
N LYS A 87 14.26 -1.94 0.13
CA LYS A 87 14.09 -2.24 -1.31
C LYS A 87 12.62 -2.39 -1.69
N ALA A 88 11.81 -3.02 -0.83
CA ALA A 88 10.38 -3.15 -1.08
C ALA A 88 9.70 -1.78 -1.18
N PHE A 89 10.01 -0.86 -0.27
CA PHE A 89 9.47 0.51 -0.35
C PHE A 89 10.03 1.29 -1.54
N GLU A 90 11.28 1.09 -1.91
CA GLU A 90 11.85 1.68 -3.12
C GLU A 90 11.08 1.22 -4.36
N LEU A 91 10.75 -0.06 -4.46
CA LEU A 91 9.94 -0.58 -5.56
C LEU A 91 8.55 0.10 -5.60
N VAL A 92 7.91 0.27 -4.44
CA VAL A 92 6.58 0.88 -4.34
C VAL A 92 6.60 2.37 -4.65
N PHE A 93 7.54 3.11 -4.09
CA PHE A 93 7.52 4.57 -4.14
C PHE A 93 8.30 5.16 -5.32
N ARG A 94 9.15 4.37 -5.94
CA ARG A 94 10.03 4.86 -7.00
C ARG A 94 9.93 4.02 -8.28
N GLU A 95 10.30 2.75 -8.23
CA GLU A 95 10.48 1.94 -9.44
C GLU A 95 9.16 1.75 -10.20
N PHE A 96 8.08 1.51 -9.50
CA PHE A 96 6.76 1.37 -10.14
C PHE A 96 6.37 2.63 -10.90
N TRP A 97 6.63 3.80 -10.34
CA TRP A 97 6.27 5.08 -10.97
C TRP A 97 7.17 5.42 -12.15
N ILE A 98 8.40 4.94 -12.16
CA ILE A 98 9.29 5.09 -13.32
C ILE A 98 8.71 4.39 -14.55
N GLN A 99 7.98 3.29 -14.36
CA GLN A 99 7.32 2.60 -15.47
C GLN A 99 6.32 3.51 -16.21
N ARG A 100 5.67 4.42 -15.50
CA ARG A 100 4.72 5.36 -16.10
C ARG A 100 5.39 6.28 -17.12
N SER A 101 6.58 6.75 -16.82
CA SER A 101 7.31 7.67 -17.71
C SER A 101 7.66 7.02 -19.05
N LYS A 102 7.69 5.70 -19.11
CA LYS A 102 7.95 4.93 -20.32
C LYS A 102 6.70 4.70 -21.18
N GLN A 103 5.53 5.09 -20.69
CA GLN A 103 4.24 4.89 -21.37
C GLN A 103 3.42 6.19 -21.36
N PRO A 104 3.85 7.24 -22.09
CA PRO A 104 3.24 8.57 -21.95
C PRO A 104 1.81 8.66 -22.48
N GLN A 105 1.33 7.71 -23.27
CA GLN A 105 0.01 7.78 -23.92
C GLN A 105 -1.02 6.78 -23.36
N GLY A 106 -1.14 6.73 -22.06
CA GLY A 106 -2.07 5.83 -21.40
C GLY A 106 -1.35 4.67 -20.76
N TRP A 107 -1.17 4.78 -19.47
CA TRP A 107 -0.44 3.80 -18.70
C TRP A 107 -1.31 2.61 -18.35
N ASN A 108 -0.99 1.45 -18.92
CA ASN A 108 -1.55 0.19 -18.43
C ASN A 108 -0.72 -0.27 -17.24
N TRP A 109 -1.24 -0.07 -16.04
CA TRP A 109 -0.49 -0.30 -14.82
C TRP A 109 -0.33 -1.79 -14.45
N GLN A 110 -1.18 -2.70 -14.97
CA GLN A 110 -1.10 -4.11 -14.62
C GLN A 110 0.21 -4.77 -15.07
N PRO A 111 0.66 -4.63 -16.33
CA PRO A 111 1.98 -5.14 -16.72
C PRO A 111 3.11 -4.48 -15.95
N SER A 112 3.01 -3.18 -15.66
CA SER A 112 4.02 -2.48 -14.85
C SER A 112 4.08 -3.03 -13.43
N PHE A 113 2.94 -3.37 -12.85
CA PHE A 113 2.86 -4.00 -11.54
C PHE A 113 3.61 -5.34 -11.54
N GLN A 114 3.32 -6.20 -12.50
CA GLN A 114 4.00 -7.48 -12.62
C GLN A 114 5.50 -7.32 -12.82
N ASN A 115 5.91 -6.42 -13.69
CA ASN A 115 7.33 -6.18 -13.96
C ASN A 115 8.08 -5.66 -12.73
N THR A 116 7.43 -4.80 -11.95
CA THR A 116 8.06 -4.20 -10.78
C THR A 116 8.08 -5.14 -9.58
N PHE A 117 6.98 -5.83 -9.30
CA PHE A 117 6.79 -6.59 -8.06
C PHE A 117 6.95 -8.10 -8.21
N GLY A 118 7.09 -8.59 -9.44
CA GLY A 118 7.30 -10.02 -9.68
C GLY A 118 6.08 -10.89 -9.45
N MET A 119 4.89 -10.30 -9.36
CA MET A 119 3.63 -11.02 -9.22
C MET A 119 2.54 -10.28 -10.00
N THR A 120 1.55 -11.02 -10.48
CA THR A 120 0.40 -10.41 -11.15
C THR A 120 -0.56 -9.82 -10.13
N ILE A 121 -1.47 -8.96 -10.58
CA ILE A 121 -2.51 -8.40 -9.72
C ILE A 121 -3.41 -9.51 -9.14
N PRO A 122 -3.91 -10.48 -9.93
CA PRO A 122 -4.69 -11.59 -9.35
C PRO A 122 -3.90 -12.38 -8.30
N GLU A 123 -2.62 -12.64 -8.52
CA GLU A 123 -1.79 -13.32 -7.53
C GLU A 123 -1.68 -12.51 -6.24
N PHE A 124 -1.44 -11.21 -6.35
CA PHE A 124 -1.37 -10.35 -5.18
C PHE A 124 -2.71 -10.32 -4.44
N TYR A 125 -3.82 -10.15 -5.16
CA TYR A 125 -5.14 -10.09 -4.53
C TYR A 125 -5.51 -11.40 -3.84
N GLU A 126 -5.08 -12.54 -4.39
CA GLU A 126 -5.25 -13.84 -3.73
C GLU A 126 -4.49 -13.89 -2.40
N ARG A 127 -3.25 -13.43 -2.39
CA ARG A 127 -2.45 -13.36 -1.16
C ARG A 127 -3.04 -12.37 -0.16
N LEU A 128 -3.51 -11.22 -0.64
CA LEU A 128 -4.16 -10.19 0.19
C LEU A 128 -5.40 -10.74 0.87
N SER A 129 -6.17 -11.60 0.19
CA SER A 129 -7.40 -12.18 0.73
C SER A 129 -7.19 -12.97 2.03
N LYS A 130 -5.98 -13.39 2.29
CA LYS A 130 -5.62 -14.18 3.48
C LYS A 130 -5.24 -13.33 4.69
N TYR A 131 -5.07 -12.03 4.51
CA TYR A 131 -4.71 -11.13 5.59
C TYR A 131 -5.89 -10.91 6.55
N LYS A 132 -5.56 -10.86 7.84
CA LYS A 132 -6.52 -10.67 8.92
C LYS A 132 -6.06 -9.52 9.83
N ARG A 133 -6.96 -9.06 10.69
CA ARG A 133 -6.67 -7.97 11.62
C ARG A 133 -5.45 -8.24 12.51
N LYS A 134 -5.21 -9.50 12.86
CA LYS A 134 -4.02 -9.89 13.64
C LYS A 134 -2.69 -9.62 12.92
N ASP A 135 -2.73 -9.47 11.59
CA ASP A 135 -1.52 -9.25 10.80
C ASP A 135 -1.07 -7.78 10.78
N LEU A 136 -1.89 -6.85 11.30
CA LEU A 136 -1.58 -5.42 11.29
C LEU A 136 -0.22 -5.09 11.88
N LYS A 137 0.13 -5.71 13.00
CA LYS A 137 1.40 -5.43 13.69
C LYS A 137 2.61 -5.83 12.86
N LYS A 138 2.48 -6.90 12.06
CA LYS A 138 3.58 -7.43 11.24
C LYS A 138 3.90 -6.55 10.03
N ILE A 139 2.89 -5.85 9.52
CA ILE A 139 3.00 -5.13 8.25
C ILE A 139 3.29 -3.64 8.41
N LEU A 140 3.28 -3.12 9.63
CA LEU A 140 3.65 -1.73 9.88
C LEU A 140 5.12 -1.50 9.49
N PRO A 141 5.47 -0.31 8.99
CA PRO A 141 6.86 0.00 8.71
C PRO A 141 7.72 -0.13 9.96
N SER A 142 8.96 -0.59 9.81
CA SER A 142 9.88 -0.69 10.94
C SER A 142 10.20 0.71 11.47
N LYS A 143 10.46 0.80 12.78
CA LYS A 143 10.77 2.07 13.44
C LYS A 143 12.11 2.66 13.02
N THR A 144 12.99 1.86 12.45
CA THR A 144 14.30 2.28 12.00
C THR A 144 14.34 2.71 10.54
N LEU A 145 13.25 2.50 9.79
CA LEU A 145 13.18 2.88 8.39
C LEU A 145 13.21 4.40 8.22
N LYS A 146 14.05 4.88 7.32
CA LYS A 146 14.21 6.31 7.04
C LYS A 146 13.84 6.61 5.59
N ILE A 147 13.36 7.83 5.36
CA ILE A 147 13.04 8.30 4.01
C ILE A 147 14.26 8.19 3.09
N GLN A 148 15.45 8.50 3.59
CA GLN A 148 16.68 8.43 2.82
C GLN A 148 16.99 7.01 2.33
N ASP A 149 16.59 5.99 3.08
CA ASP A 149 16.81 4.59 2.70
C ASP A 149 15.96 4.19 1.48
N ILE A 150 14.87 4.91 1.24
CA ILE A 150 13.95 4.66 0.15
C ILE A 150 14.33 5.44 -1.11
N PHE A 151 14.80 6.66 -0.95
CA PHE A 151 15.01 7.59 -2.05
C PHE A 151 16.47 7.96 -2.30
N SER A 152 17.39 7.26 -1.68
CA SER A 152 18.83 7.50 -1.89
C SER A 152 19.32 7.00 -3.25
#